data_6a0a41dc902e54d972ecddc7bed6df9b
#
_entry.id   6a0a41dc902e54d972ecddc7bed6df9b
#
_cell.length_a   1.000
_cell.length_b   1.000
_cell.length_c   1.000
_cell.angle_alpha   90.00
_cell.angle_beta   90.00
_cell.angle_gamma   90.00
#
_symmetry.space_group_name_H-M   'P 1'
#
loop_
_entity.id
_entity.type
_entity.pdbx_description
1 polymer ?
#
loop_
_entity_poly.entity_id
_entity_poly.type
_entity_poly.pdbx_seq_one_letter_code
_entity_poly.pdbx_strand_id
1 'polypeptide(L)'
;MIPGSRFLKIVLVITLFLVTSMTAYAQVYADLKKEKPEDTDYPYLLPIWGQKVKEKGFELPYSAGIGVNYLWQNSDILISNVSIGLTGGELVNVDELIRFNSTTAESWGINIRPDVWVLPFLNVYGIFARAESTTNVDVSVTIPLVDGTEELFSIQTSPEFSSQTTGFGLTPTMGFLGGWLALDMNFTWSDVDKQENPVFAFIFDPRIGKTFQLAKPERNISIWVGGFRVKVNRDTKGSLNLGDALPIAEWETRIATGQEKVGEAQVELDQWWEGLTPVEQANPVNKVKRETNQAKLNLAGRVLNSADNAVDNAGNSTLDY
;
A
#
# COMPACT_ATOMS: atom_id res chain seq x y z
N MET A 1 -22.69 4.07 9.78
CA MET A 1 -23.96 4.51 9.16
C MET A 1 -23.97 6.03 9.15
N ILE A 2 -23.86 6.67 7.98
CA ILE A 2 -24.01 8.13 7.86
C ILE A 2 -25.52 8.42 7.96
N PRO A 3 -25.99 9.31 8.85
CA PRO A 3 -27.41 9.60 8.97
C PRO A 3 -27.96 10.15 7.64
N GLY A 4 -29.04 9.57 7.11
CA GLY A 4 -29.61 9.86 5.79
C GLY A 4 -29.89 11.34 5.50
N SER A 5 -30.05 12.19 6.54
CA SER A 5 -30.27 13.63 6.35
C SER A 5 -29.03 14.39 5.85
N ARG A 6 -27.81 13.94 6.18
CA ARG A 6 -26.56 14.56 5.69
C ARG A 6 -26.27 14.17 4.24
N PHE A 7 -26.52 12.90 3.89
CA PHE A 7 -26.39 12.42 2.52
C PHE A 7 -27.35 13.17 1.58
N LEU A 8 -28.61 13.33 1.97
CA LEU A 8 -29.62 14.06 1.19
C LEU A 8 -29.23 15.55 0.99
N LYS A 9 -28.65 16.20 2.01
CA LYS A 9 -28.15 17.58 1.90
C LYS A 9 -26.97 17.71 0.93
N ILE A 10 -26.04 16.77 0.95
CA ILE A 10 -24.89 16.73 0.02
C ILE A 10 -25.38 16.52 -1.41
N VAL A 11 -26.31 15.58 -1.64
CA VAL A 11 -26.91 15.34 -2.95
C VAL A 11 -27.67 16.58 -3.44
N LEU A 12 -28.42 17.25 -2.56
CA LEU A 12 -29.16 18.46 -2.90
C LEU A 12 -28.23 19.63 -3.27
N VAL A 13 -27.11 19.81 -2.54
CA VAL A 13 -26.11 20.84 -2.85
C VAL A 13 -25.40 20.54 -4.18
N ILE A 14 -25.05 19.28 -4.44
CA ILE A 14 -24.45 18.88 -5.72
C ILE A 14 -25.45 19.09 -6.86
N THR A 15 -26.71 18.72 -6.67
CA THR A 15 -27.76 18.92 -7.69
C THR A 15 -28.03 20.41 -7.94
N LEU A 16 -28.07 21.24 -6.89
CA LEU A 16 -28.23 22.68 -7.02
C LEU A 16 -27.03 23.32 -7.72
N PHE A 17 -25.82 22.87 -7.41
CA PHE A 17 -24.58 23.32 -8.09
C PHE A 17 -24.57 22.91 -9.56
N LEU A 18 -25.05 21.71 -9.90
CA LEU A 18 -25.20 21.24 -11.28
C LEU A 18 -26.25 22.05 -12.05
N VAL A 19 -27.38 22.36 -11.45
CA VAL A 19 -28.47 23.11 -12.10
C VAL A 19 -28.09 24.58 -12.31
N THR A 20 -27.45 25.24 -11.35
CA THR A 20 -27.01 26.63 -11.51
C THR A 20 -25.86 26.80 -12.51
N SER A 21 -25.06 25.76 -12.70
CA SER A 21 -24.01 25.75 -13.72
C SER A 21 -24.56 25.58 -15.14
N MET A 22 -25.71 24.95 -15.33
CA MET A 22 -26.29 24.75 -16.69
C MET A 22 -26.66 26.03 -17.42
N THR A 23 -27.04 27.10 -16.74
CA THR A 23 -27.40 28.38 -17.38
C THR A 23 -26.20 29.21 -17.85
N ALA A 24 -25.04 29.07 -17.17
CA ALA A 24 -23.82 29.77 -17.60
C ALA A 24 -23.15 29.11 -18.82
N TYR A 25 -23.41 27.86 -19.11
CA TYR A 25 -22.74 27.07 -20.14
C TYR A 25 -23.32 27.24 -21.55
N ALA A 26 -24.61 27.59 -21.66
CA ALA A 26 -25.20 27.87 -22.97
C ALA A 26 -24.53 29.08 -23.65
N GLN A 27 -24.05 30.05 -22.88
CA GLN A 27 -23.34 31.22 -23.38
C GLN A 27 -21.90 30.91 -23.77
N VAL A 28 -21.14 30.17 -22.96
CA VAL A 28 -19.73 29.81 -23.25
C VAL A 28 -19.62 28.89 -24.47
N TYR A 29 -20.56 27.96 -24.62
CA TYR A 29 -20.60 27.07 -25.80
C TYR A 29 -20.98 27.83 -27.11
N ALA A 30 -21.78 28.89 -27.01
CA ALA A 30 -22.14 29.72 -28.15
C ALA A 30 -20.97 30.63 -28.59
N ASP A 31 -20.14 31.10 -27.63
CA ASP A 31 -19.00 31.96 -27.90
C ASP A 31 -17.80 31.16 -28.45
N LEU A 32 -17.57 29.94 -27.98
CA LEU A 32 -16.55 29.01 -28.51
C LEU A 32 -16.86 28.54 -29.95
N LYS A 33 -18.12 28.63 -30.38
CA LYS A 33 -18.56 28.23 -31.72
C LYS A 33 -18.41 29.35 -32.78
N LYS A 34 -18.01 30.57 -32.37
CA LYS A 34 -18.00 31.74 -33.24
C LYS A 34 -16.74 31.95 -34.05
N GLU A 35 -15.63 31.34 -33.69
CA GLU A 35 -14.42 31.42 -34.52
C GLU A 35 -14.09 30.01 -35.04
N LYS A 36 -14.47 29.76 -36.30
CA LYS A 36 -13.90 28.64 -37.04
C LYS A 36 -12.41 28.92 -37.17
N PRO A 37 -11.52 28.04 -36.70
CA PRO A 37 -10.07 28.24 -36.89
C PRO A 37 -9.80 28.37 -38.40
N GLU A 38 -9.05 29.39 -38.79
CA GLU A 38 -8.66 29.60 -40.19
C GLU A 38 -7.87 28.44 -40.77
N ASP A 39 -7.18 27.66 -39.91
CA ASP A 39 -6.44 26.48 -40.26
C ASP A 39 -7.06 25.24 -39.58
N THR A 40 -7.83 24.46 -40.35
CA THR A 40 -8.46 23.21 -39.94
C THR A 40 -7.63 21.97 -40.28
N ASP A 41 -6.44 22.13 -40.86
CA ASP A 41 -5.60 20.99 -41.22
C ASP A 41 -4.94 20.36 -40.02
N TYR A 42 -5.00 19.04 -39.93
CA TYR A 42 -4.39 18.24 -38.86
C TYR A 42 -3.32 17.31 -39.44
N PRO A 43 -2.05 17.70 -39.44
CA PRO A 43 -0.99 16.98 -40.17
C PRO A 43 -0.52 15.68 -39.51
N TYR A 44 -1.03 15.35 -38.32
CA TYR A 44 -0.57 14.22 -37.55
C TYR A 44 -1.42 12.96 -37.78
N LEU A 45 -0.79 11.79 -37.75
CA LEU A 45 -1.48 10.50 -37.83
C LEU A 45 -2.35 10.20 -36.60
N LEU A 46 -1.94 10.67 -35.45
CA LEU A 46 -2.63 10.46 -34.14
C LEU A 46 -2.99 11.78 -33.49
N PRO A 47 -4.09 11.81 -32.73
CA PRO A 47 -5.07 10.73 -32.53
C PRO A 47 -5.89 10.42 -33.79
N ILE A 48 -6.30 9.16 -33.92
CA ILE A 48 -7.28 8.75 -34.94
C ILE A 48 -8.54 9.63 -34.77
N TRP A 49 -9.08 10.18 -35.84
CA TRP A 49 -10.14 11.18 -35.86
C TRP A 49 -9.74 12.60 -35.43
N GLY A 50 -8.44 12.88 -35.28
CA GLY A 50 -7.94 14.22 -34.93
C GLY A 50 -8.46 15.30 -35.85
N GLN A 51 -8.43 15.08 -37.18
CA GLN A 51 -8.96 15.96 -38.20
C GLN A 51 -10.46 16.29 -37.95
N LYS A 52 -11.31 15.27 -37.70
CA LYS A 52 -12.74 15.45 -37.44
C LYS A 52 -13.04 16.26 -36.18
N VAL A 53 -12.18 16.15 -35.18
CA VAL A 53 -12.33 16.92 -33.94
C VAL A 53 -11.92 18.36 -34.12
N LYS A 54 -10.82 18.60 -34.86
CA LYS A 54 -10.37 19.94 -35.19
C LYS A 54 -11.38 20.68 -36.09
N GLU A 55 -11.98 20.01 -37.08
CA GLU A 55 -13.07 20.57 -37.92
C GLU A 55 -14.31 20.99 -37.11
N LYS A 56 -14.51 20.37 -35.92
CA LYS A 56 -15.59 20.76 -35.00
C LYS A 56 -15.21 21.90 -34.05
N GLY A 57 -14.00 22.46 -34.18
CA GLY A 57 -13.52 23.59 -33.39
C GLY A 57 -12.97 23.20 -32.02
N PHE A 58 -12.63 21.93 -31.79
CA PHE A 58 -11.98 21.51 -30.54
C PHE A 58 -10.47 21.50 -30.70
N GLU A 59 -9.76 21.95 -29.68
CA GLU A 59 -8.31 21.80 -29.57
C GLU A 59 -7.96 20.42 -29.13
N LEU A 60 -6.86 19.86 -29.65
CA LEU A 60 -6.33 18.56 -29.31
C LEU A 60 -5.00 18.74 -28.58
N PRO A 61 -4.71 17.86 -27.60
CA PRO A 61 -3.38 17.80 -27.00
C PRO A 61 -2.34 17.34 -28.05
N TYR A 62 -1.06 17.51 -27.73
CA TYR A 62 0.00 16.90 -28.53
C TYR A 62 -0.20 15.38 -28.62
N SER A 63 0.07 14.83 -29.81
CA SER A 63 -0.19 13.41 -30.12
C SER A 63 0.58 12.44 -29.25
N ALA A 64 1.76 12.84 -28.78
CA ALA A 64 2.61 12.04 -27.91
C ALA A 64 3.34 12.92 -26.90
N GLY A 65 3.72 12.33 -25.80
CA GLY A 65 4.44 13.01 -24.73
C GLY A 65 5.34 12.05 -23.95
N ILE A 66 6.17 12.61 -23.09
CA ILE A 66 6.93 11.87 -22.08
C ILE A 66 6.77 12.60 -20.76
N GLY A 67 6.19 11.92 -19.79
CA GLY A 67 6.12 12.39 -18.42
C GLY A 67 7.27 11.79 -17.60
N VAL A 68 7.89 12.62 -16.77
CA VAL A 68 8.85 12.17 -15.75
C VAL A 68 8.33 12.64 -14.41
N ASN A 69 8.17 11.70 -13.47
CA ASN A 69 7.68 12.00 -12.14
C ASN A 69 8.71 11.55 -11.12
N TYR A 70 8.96 12.38 -10.14
CA TYR A 70 9.67 12.03 -8.92
C TYR A 70 8.64 11.91 -7.79
N LEU A 71 8.68 10.84 -7.05
CA LEU A 71 7.84 10.58 -5.90
C LEU A 71 8.71 10.42 -4.66
N TRP A 72 8.31 11.07 -3.60
CA TRP A 72 8.80 10.81 -2.25
C TRP A 72 7.59 10.60 -1.33
N GLN A 73 7.66 9.58 -0.48
CA GLN A 73 6.57 9.19 0.38
C GLN A 73 7.09 8.72 1.73
N ASN A 74 6.39 9.10 2.79
CA ASN A 74 6.54 8.52 4.13
C ASN A 74 5.19 7.91 4.53
N SER A 75 5.21 6.69 5.04
CA SER A 75 4.01 5.91 5.34
C SER A 75 4.15 5.15 6.64
N ASP A 76 3.08 5.13 7.43
CA ASP A 76 2.93 4.18 8.53
C ASP A 76 2.40 2.86 7.97
N ILE A 77 3.02 1.75 8.34
CA ILE A 77 2.63 0.41 7.90
C ILE A 77 1.95 -0.33 9.05
N LEU A 78 0.78 -0.89 8.79
CA LEU A 78 0.13 -1.81 9.72
C LEU A 78 0.42 -3.24 9.29
N ILE A 79 1.15 -3.97 10.14
CA ILE A 79 1.47 -5.38 9.93
C ILE A 79 0.52 -6.22 10.80
N SER A 80 -0.09 -7.25 10.21
CA SER A 80 -1.00 -8.18 10.88
C SER A 80 -0.95 -9.55 10.21
N ASN A 81 -1.34 -10.58 10.93
CA ASN A 81 -1.32 -11.98 10.49
C ASN A 81 0.09 -12.47 10.11
N VAL A 82 1.05 -12.16 10.99
CA VAL A 82 2.44 -12.56 10.77
C VAL A 82 2.59 -14.07 11.02
N SER A 83 3.14 -14.74 10.03
CA SER A 83 3.53 -16.13 10.14
C SER A 83 5.00 -16.27 9.75
N ILE A 84 5.77 -16.96 10.56
CA ILE A 84 7.19 -17.20 10.32
C ILE A 84 7.49 -18.68 10.25
N GLY A 85 8.43 -19.05 9.41
CA GLY A 85 9.00 -20.39 9.31
C GLY A 85 10.51 -20.29 9.17
N LEU A 86 11.22 -21.27 9.66
CA LEU A 86 12.68 -21.32 9.59
C LEU A 86 13.09 -22.49 8.72
N THR A 87 13.98 -22.23 7.76
CA THR A 87 14.65 -23.22 6.89
C THR A 87 13.64 -24.14 6.18
N GLY A 88 12.57 -23.57 5.58
CA GLY A 88 11.55 -24.34 4.86
C GLY A 88 10.58 -25.11 5.79
N GLY A 89 10.56 -24.80 7.08
CA GLY A 89 9.61 -25.36 8.04
C GLY A 89 8.19 -24.85 7.86
N GLU A 90 7.25 -25.41 8.61
CA GLU A 90 5.86 -24.97 8.64
C GLU A 90 5.76 -23.51 9.14
N LEU A 91 4.99 -22.69 8.43
CA LEU A 91 4.70 -21.31 8.85
C LEU A 91 3.82 -21.31 10.10
N VAL A 92 4.29 -20.69 11.16
CA VAL A 92 3.59 -20.56 12.43
C VAL A 92 3.14 -19.12 12.62
N ASN A 93 1.86 -18.90 12.91
CA ASN A 93 1.36 -17.57 13.25
C ASN A 93 1.90 -17.14 14.62
N VAL A 94 2.49 -15.96 14.67
CA VAL A 94 3.16 -15.40 15.86
C VAL A 94 2.55 -14.08 16.33
N ASP A 95 1.39 -13.68 15.83
CA ASP A 95 0.73 -12.41 16.19
C ASP A 95 0.51 -12.24 17.70
N GLU A 96 0.33 -13.35 18.44
CA GLU A 96 0.13 -13.31 19.89
C GLU A 96 1.43 -13.10 20.69
N LEU A 97 2.59 -13.29 20.05
CA LEU A 97 3.91 -13.13 20.68
C LEU A 97 4.59 -11.85 20.21
N ILE A 98 4.19 -11.31 19.07
CA ILE A 98 4.85 -10.15 18.44
C ILE A 98 3.99 -8.90 18.62
N ARG A 99 4.63 -7.82 19.06
CA ARG A 99 4.04 -6.50 19.15
C ARG A 99 4.85 -5.52 18.30
N PHE A 100 4.24 -4.97 17.27
CA PHE A 100 4.82 -3.87 16.50
C PHE A 100 4.65 -2.55 17.25
N ASN A 101 5.75 -1.97 17.71
CA ASN A 101 5.76 -0.67 18.41
C ASN A 101 5.65 0.47 17.41
N SER A 102 6.41 0.38 16.33
CA SER A 102 6.31 1.27 15.18
C SER A 102 6.77 0.58 13.91
N THR A 103 6.14 0.91 12.79
CA THR A 103 6.58 0.48 11.47
C THR A 103 6.33 1.61 10.49
N THR A 104 7.41 2.21 10.00
CA THR A 104 7.36 3.32 9.04
C THR A 104 8.17 2.98 7.80
N ALA A 105 7.72 3.43 6.64
CA ALA A 105 8.47 3.28 5.39
C ALA A 105 8.69 4.65 4.75
N GLU A 106 9.94 4.94 4.45
CA GLU A 106 10.34 6.04 3.60
C GLU A 106 10.67 5.49 2.21
N SER A 107 10.03 6.05 1.20
CA SER A 107 10.20 5.60 -0.17
C SER A 107 10.41 6.78 -1.10
N TRP A 108 11.30 6.61 -2.07
CA TRP A 108 11.45 7.54 -3.16
C TRP A 108 11.56 6.80 -4.49
N GLY A 109 11.19 7.44 -5.58
CA GLY A 109 11.26 6.80 -6.89
C GLY A 109 11.13 7.76 -8.05
N ILE A 110 11.54 7.28 -9.21
CA ILE A 110 11.39 7.95 -10.49
C ILE A 110 10.52 7.09 -11.39
N ASN A 111 9.57 7.73 -12.06
CA ASN A 111 8.69 7.11 -13.01
C ASN A 111 8.75 7.85 -14.34
N ILE A 112 8.99 7.12 -15.43
CA ILE A 112 8.99 7.61 -16.80
C ILE A 112 7.74 7.06 -17.50
N ARG A 113 6.94 7.94 -18.08
CA ARG A 113 5.68 7.63 -18.75
C ARG A 113 5.67 8.20 -20.17
N PRO A 114 6.16 7.47 -21.18
CA PRO A 114 5.88 7.80 -22.56
C PRO A 114 4.40 7.56 -22.86
N ASP A 115 3.74 8.53 -23.49
CA ASP A 115 2.31 8.46 -23.76
C ASP A 115 1.98 8.83 -25.20
N VAL A 116 0.81 8.36 -25.65
CA VAL A 116 0.27 8.66 -26.95
C VAL A 116 -1.26 8.75 -26.89
N TRP A 117 -1.81 9.75 -27.53
CA TRP A 117 -3.25 9.87 -27.77
C TRP A 117 -3.64 9.03 -28.97
N VAL A 118 -4.19 7.85 -28.73
CA VAL A 118 -4.66 6.94 -29.80
C VAL A 118 -5.98 7.47 -30.38
N LEU A 119 -6.88 7.91 -29.52
CA LEU A 119 -8.14 8.57 -29.86
C LEU A 119 -8.17 9.95 -29.18
N PRO A 120 -8.98 10.91 -29.69
CA PRO A 120 -9.09 12.23 -29.05
C PRO A 120 -9.50 12.22 -27.58
N PHE A 121 -10.05 11.11 -27.12
CA PHE A 121 -10.53 10.89 -25.76
C PHE A 121 -9.81 9.73 -25.05
N LEU A 122 -8.78 9.11 -25.64
CA LEU A 122 -8.07 7.97 -25.08
C LEU A 122 -6.55 8.18 -25.18
N ASN A 123 -5.92 8.41 -24.05
CA ASN A 123 -4.48 8.37 -23.89
C ASN A 123 -4.03 6.97 -23.46
N VAL A 124 -2.95 6.46 -24.04
CA VAL A 124 -2.30 5.20 -23.71
C VAL A 124 -0.85 5.49 -23.40
N TYR A 125 -0.30 4.87 -22.36
CA TYR A 125 1.08 5.13 -21.95
C TYR A 125 1.77 3.89 -21.39
N GLY A 126 3.09 3.88 -21.53
CA GLY A 126 3.97 2.96 -20.81
C GLY A 126 4.29 3.49 -19.42
N ILE A 127 4.64 2.59 -18.50
CA ILE A 127 5.09 2.91 -17.15
C ILE A 127 6.42 2.20 -16.92
N PHE A 128 7.45 2.97 -16.60
CA PHE A 128 8.78 2.47 -16.24
C PHE A 128 9.23 3.22 -15.01
N ALA A 129 9.33 2.50 -13.89
CA ALA A 129 9.70 3.13 -12.63
C ALA A 129 10.78 2.34 -11.90
N ARG A 130 11.56 3.07 -11.12
CA ARG A 130 12.46 2.52 -10.12
C ARG A 130 12.17 3.23 -8.80
N ALA A 131 12.08 2.46 -7.72
CA ALA A 131 11.89 3.00 -6.39
C ALA A 131 12.81 2.30 -5.41
N GLU A 132 13.17 3.02 -4.35
CA GLU A 132 13.89 2.55 -3.19
C GLU A 132 13.07 2.87 -1.95
N SER A 133 13.02 1.93 -1.02
CA SER A 133 12.26 2.05 0.23
C SER A 133 13.06 1.54 1.39
N THR A 134 13.13 2.32 2.47
CA THR A 134 13.67 1.90 3.76
C THR A 134 12.50 1.74 4.72
N THR A 135 12.37 0.54 5.29
CA THR A 135 11.29 0.25 6.24
C THR A 135 11.88 0.15 7.65
N ASN A 136 11.56 1.09 8.52
CA ASN A 136 11.97 1.06 9.91
C ASN A 136 10.94 0.26 10.71
N VAL A 137 11.37 -0.84 11.30
CA VAL A 137 10.54 -1.74 12.10
C VAL A 137 11.07 -1.79 13.52
N ASP A 138 10.21 -1.47 14.48
CA ASP A 138 10.45 -1.70 15.91
C ASP A 138 9.41 -2.71 16.38
N VAL A 139 9.91 -3.88 16.77
CA VAL A 139 9.08 -5.01 17.18
C VAL A 139 9.57 -5.57 18.49
N SER A 140 8.64 -5.83 19.42
CA SER A 140 8.90 -6.54 20.69
C SER A 140 8.32 -7.94 20.63
N VAL A 141 9.07 -8.89 21.15
CA VAL A 141 8.61 -10.25 21.43
C VAL A 141 8.19 -10.32 22.89
N THR A 142 6.95 -10.72 23.12
CA THR A 142 6.34 -10.75 24.46
C THR A 142 5.86 -12.13 24.84
N ILE A 143 5.90 -12.45 26.15
CA ILE A 143 5.29 -13.65 26.71
C ILE A 143 4.21 -13.28 27.73
N PRO A 144 3.20 -14.14 27.92
CA PRO A 144 2.20 -13.94 28.95
C PRO A 144 2.78 -14.26 30.33
N LEU A 145 2.51 -13.37 31.28
CA LEU A 145 2.58 -13.65 32.72
C LEU A 145 1.18 -13.89 33.27
N VAL A 146 1.10 -14.31 34.54
CA VAL A 146 -0.21 -14.47 35.22
C VAL A 146 -0.98 -13.19 35.23
N ASP A 147 -0.32 -12.05 35.46
CA ASP A 147 -0.94 -10.72 35.53
C ASP A 147 -0.31 -9.75 34.51
N GLY A 148 -0.39 -10.09 33.22
CA GLY A 148 0.06 -9.21 32.15
C GLY A 148 0.89 -9.90 31.08
N THR A 149 1.83 -9.16 30.52
CA THR A 149 2.81 -9.64 29.53
C THR A 149 4.19 -9.09 29.87
N GLU A 150 5.22 -9.87 29.65
CA GLU A 150 6.61 -9.44 29.74
C GLU A 150 7.24 -9.38 28.36
N GLU A 151 8.06 -8.36 28.13
CA GLU A 151 8.88 -8.26 26.93
C GLU A 151 10.13 -9.13 27.08
N LEU A 152 10.30 -10.09 26.17
CA LEU A 152 11.52 -10.90 26.13
C LEU A 152 12.68 -10.07 25.57
N PHE A 153 12.47 -9.46 24.44
CA PHE A 153 13.42 -8.57 23.77
C PHE A 153 12.72 -7.71 22.72
N SER A 154 13.35 -6.60 22.34
CA SER A 154 12.93 -5.81 21.18
C SER A 154 13.97 -5.88 20.06
N ILE A 155 13.48 -5.75 18.84
CA ILE A 155 14.28 -5.75 17.61
C ILE A 155 13.96 -4.47 16.86
N GLN A 156 15.01 -3.73 16.53
CA GLN A 156 14.92 -2.60 15.61
C GLN A 156 15.70 -2.95 14.34
N THR A 157 15.03 -2.85 13.22
CA THR A 157 15.64 -3.13 11.92
C THR A 157 15.16 -2.14 10.88
N SER A 158 16.01 -1.88 9.91
CA SER A 158 15.75 -0.91 8.84
C SER A 158 16.09 -1.52 7.47
N PRO A 159 15.38 -2.59 7.04
CA PRO A 159 15.65 -3.19 5.75
C PRO A 159 15.39 -2.21 4.60
N GLU A 160 16.28 -2.27 3.63
CA GLU A 160 16.18 -1.53 2.38
C GLU A 160 15.73 -2.48 1.27
N PHE A 161 14.82 -1.97 0.45
CA PHE A 161 14.28 -2.67 -0.71
C PHE A 161 14.38 -1.79 -1.94
N SER A 162 14.82 -2.35 -3.05
CA SER A 162 14.69 -1.70 -4.35
C SER A 162 13.59 -2.40 -5.16
N SER A 163 12.97 -1.66 -6.06
CA SER A 163 11.99 -2.20 -6.97
C SER A 163 12.09 -1.61 -8.36
N GLN A 164 11.82 -2.43 -9.36
CA GLN A 164 11.67 -2.02 -10.74
C GLN A 164 10.25 -2.34 -11.19
N THR A 165 9.57 -1.31 -11.68
CA THR A 165 8.18 -1.45 -12.11
C THR A 165 8.07 -1.21 -13.60
N THR A 166 7.41 -2.13 -14.28
CA THR A 166 7.02 -1.98 -15.68
C THR A 166 5.51 -2.12 -15.79
N GLY A 167 4.92 -1.44 -16.77
CA GLY A 167 3.49 -1.52 -16.95
C GLY A 167 2.96 -0.65 -18.08
N PHE A 168 1.66 -0.58 -18.15
CA PHE A 168 0.96 0.32 -19.06
C PHE A 168 -0.28 0.90 -18.40
N GLY A 169 -0.75 2.00 -18.94
CA GLY A 169 -1.98 2.62 -18.50
C GLY A 169 -2.84 3.14 -19.64
N LEU A 170 -4.10 3.35 -19.31
CA LEU A 170 -5.14 3.87 -20.17
C LEU A 170 -5.85 5.00 -19.45
N THR A 171 -6.01 6.15 -20.10
CA THR A 171 -6.79 7.27 -19.57
C THR A 171 -7.86 7.71 -20.57
N PRO A 172 -9.04 7.08 -20.57
CA PRO A 172 -10.19 7.69 -21.23
C PRO A 172 -10.55 9.01 -20.55
N THR A 173 -10.76 10.04 -21.37
CA THR A 173 -11.12 11.39 -20.94
C THR A 173 -12.38 11.84 -21.64
N MET A 174 -13.21 12.60 -20.94
CA MET A 174 -14.45 13.14 -21.50
C MET A 174 -14.68 14.56 -20.97
N GLY A 175 -14.96 15.48 -21.87
CA GLY A 175 -15.42 16.83 -21.51
C GLY A 175 -16.95 16.85 -21.35
N PHE A 176 -17.44 17.49 -20.30
CA PHE A 176 -18.87 17.69 -20.07
C PHE A 176 -19.12 18.93 -19.19
N LEU A 177 -20.17 19.66 -19.46
CA LEU A 177 -20.60 20.82 -18.67
C LEU A 177 -19.46 21.83 -18.38
N GLY A 178 -18.51 22.00 -19.32
CA GLY A 178 -17.35 22.89 -19.20
C GLY A 178 -16.28 22.41 -18.21
N GLY A 179 -16.38 21.19 -17.75
CA GLY A 179 -15.37 20.44 -17.01
C GLY A 179 -14.90 19.23 -17.80
N TRP A 180 -14.15 18.36 -17.14
CA TRP A 180 -13.66 17.11 -17.69
C TRP A 180 -13.68 15.98 -16.66
N LEU A 181 -13.81 14.78 -17.16
CA LEU A 181 -13.65 13.52 -16.43
C LEU A 181 -12.48 12.76 -17.03
N ALA A 182 -11.58 12.25 -16.20
CA ALA A 182 -10.52 11.34 -16.59
C ALA A 182 -10.57 10.09 -15.70
N LEU A 183 -10.45 8.92 -16.31
CA LEU A 183 -10.44 7.64 -15.63
C LEU A 183 -9.09 6.98 -15.86
N ASP A 184 -8.15 7.19 -14.94
CA ASP A 184 -6.81 6.62 -15.05
C ASP A 184 -6.82 5.15 -14.58
N MET A 185 -6.34 4.25 -15.44
CA MET A 185 -6.22 2.82 -15.17
C MET A 185 -4.80 2.39 -15.43
N ASN A 186 -4.09 1.97 -14.39
CA ASN A 186 -2.71 1.53 -14.47
C ASN A 186 -2.61 0.03 -14.15
N PHE A 187 -1.88 -0.69 -14.97
CA PHE A 187 -1.56 -2.11 -14.84
C PHE A 187 -0.06 -2.23 -14.73
N THR A 188 0.45 -2.59 -13.55
CA THR A 188 1.87 -2.60 -13.27
C THR A 188 2.32 -3.94 -12.70
N TRP A 189 3.55 -4.30 -13.01
CA TRP A 189 4.28 -5.42 -12.46
C TRP A 189 5.57 -4.88 -11.86
N SER A 190 5.72 -5.05 -10.56
CA SER A 190 6.88 -4.58 -9.80
C SER A 190 7.72 -5.78 -9.38
N ASP A 191 8.94 -5.81 -9.84
CA ASP A 191 9.97 -6.72 -9.35
C ASP A 191 10.61 -6.06 -8.12
N VAL A 192 10.47 -6.69 -6.97
CA VAL A 192 10.91 -6.17 -5.67
C VAL A 192 11.99 -7.10 -5.14
N ASP A 193 13.10 -6.52 -4.69
CA ASP A 193 14.19 -7.29 -4.10
C ASP A 193 13.69 -8.23 -2.99
N LYS A 194 14.21 -9.44 -2.99
CA LYS A 194 13.88 -10.49 -2.02
C LYS A 194 12.47 -11.08 -2.12
N GLN A 195 11.69 -10.71 -3.15
CA GLN A 195 10.42 -11.38 -3.47
C GLN A 195 10.62 -12.36 -4.62
N GLU A 196 9.96 -13.52 -4.53
CA GLU A 196 10.10 -14.57 -5.55
C GLU A 196 9.42 -14.23 -6.89
N ASN A 197 8.35 -13.45 -6.83
CA ASN A 197 7.54 -13.14 -8.01
C ASN A 197 7.23 -11.65 -8.09
N PRO A 198 7.13 -11.10 -9.31
CA PRO A 198 6.71 -9.73 -9.50
C PRO A 198 5.30 -9.47 -8.94
N VAL A 199 5.14 -8.36 -8.25
CA VAL A 199 3.87 -7.93 -7.66
C VAL A 199 3.04 -7.23 -8.72
N PHE A 200 1.89 -7.80 -9.05
CA PHE A 200 0.92 -7.13 -9.91
C PHE A 200 0.10 -6.13 -9.10
N ALA A 201 -0.03 -4.90 -9.62
CA ALA A 201 -0.95 -3.91 -9.08
C ALA A 201 -1.83 -3.31 -10.18
N PHE A 202 -3.12 -3.18 -9.86
CA PHE A 202 -4.09 -2.41 -10.63
C PHE A 202 -4.46 -1.17 -9.84
N ILE A 203 -4.26 0.01 -10.45
CA ILE A 203 -4.57 1.30 -9.85
C ILE A 203 -5.64 1.97 -10.70
N PHE A 204 -6.75 2.32 -10.08
CA PHE A 204 -7.84 3.08 -10.70
C PHE A 204 -7.96 4.44 -10.01
N ASP A 205 -7.81 5.51 -10.77
CA ASP A 205 -7.81 6.90 -10.31
C ASP A 205 -8.79 7.74 -11.15
N PRO A 206 -10.09 7.78 -10.78
CA PRO A 206 -11.06 8.68 -11.39
C PRO A 206 -10.85 10.11 -10.91
N ARG A 207 -10.78 11.05 -11.86
CA ARG A 207 -10.63 12.48 -11.60
C ARG A 207 -11.68 13.28 -12.35
N ILE A 208 -12.27 14.25 -11.68
CA ILE A 208 -13.19 15.23 -12.27
C ILE A 208 -12.65 16.63 -12.00
N GLY A 209 -12.64 17.47 -13.01
CA GLY A 209 -12.07 18.79 -12.88
C GLY A 209 -12.59 19.80 -13.89
N LYS A 210 -12.06 21.00 -13.75
CA LYS A 210 -12.31 22.11 -14.67
C LYS A 210 -11.01 22.85 -14.94
N THR A 211 -10.80 23.18 -16.21
CA THR A 211 -9.67 23.98 -16.65
C THR A 211 -10.17 25.40 -16.96
N PHE A 212 -9.51 26.38 -16.38
CA PHE A 212 -9.75 27.81 -16.59
C PHE A 212 -8.64 28.34 -17.48
N GLN A 213 -9.02 28.82 -18.66
CA GLN A 213 -8.09 29.45 -19.57
C GLN A 213 -7.74 30.85 -19.05
N LEU A 214 -6.47 31.22 -19.10
CA LEU A 214 -6.00 32.57 -18.76
C LEU A 214 -5.89 33.43 -20.03
N ALA A 215 -5.50 34.69 -19.85
CA ALA A 215 -5.42 35.67 -20.91
C ALA A 215 -4.52 35.28 -22.11
N LYS A 216 -3.57 34.37 -21.90
CA LYS A 216 -2.74 33.80 -22.97
C LYS A 216 -3.17 32.36 -23.23
N PRO A 217 -3.31 31.92 -24.51
CA PRO A 217 -3.77 30.56 -24.85
C PRO A 217 -2.98 29.43 -24.22
N GLU A 218 -1.68 29.61 -24.02
CA GLU A 218 -0.79 28.57 -23.44
C GLU A 218 -0.86 28.51 -21.91
N ARG A 219 -1.61 29.43 -21.27
CA ARG A 219 -1.69 29.48 -19.80
C ARG A 219 -3.06 29.09 -19.31
N ASN A 220 -3.12 28.10 -18.48
CA ASN A 220 -4.35 27.65 -17.83
C ASN A 220 -4.12 27.27 -16.36
N ILE A 221 -5.21 27.22 -15.62
CA ILE A 221 -5.26 26.68 -14.26
C ILE A 221 -6.32 25.60 -14.25
N SER A 222 -5.94 24.39 -13.83
CA SER A 222 -6.88 23.28 -13.66
C SER A 222 -7.09 23.00 -12.17
N ILE A 223 -8.35 22.90 -11.77
CA ILE A 223 -8.76 22.45 -10.46
C ILE A 223 -9.48 21.12 -10.63
N TRP A 224 -9.09 20.12 -9.85
CA TRP A 224 -9.71 18.81 -9.93
C TRP A 224 -9.79 18.15 -8.56
N VAL A 225 -10.69 17.19 -8.44
CA VAL A 225 -10.82 16.28 -7.31
C VAL A 225 -10.90 14.86 -7.85
N GLY A 226 -10.34 13.93 -7.12
CA GLY A 226 -10.34 12.52 -7.49
C GLY A 226 -10.12 11.64 -6.28
N GLY A 227 -10.08 10.35 -6.51
CA GLY A 227 -9.75 9.35 -5.53
C GLY A 227 -9.06 8.18 -6.23
N PHE A 228 -8.35 7.37 -5.50
CA PHE A 228 -7.71 6.21 -6.09
C PHE A 228 -8.08 4.93 -5.35
N ARG A 229 -8.09 3.84 -6.08
CA ARG A 229 -8.21 2.49 -5.56
C ARG A 229 -7.05 1.67 -6.07
N VAL A 230 -6.31 1.07 -5.15
CA VAL A 230 -5.23 0.14 -5.46
C VAL A 230 -5.70 -1.28 -5.17
N LYS A 231 -5.48 -2.19 -6.10
CA LYS A 231 -5.64 -3.63 -5.91
C LYS A 231 -4.29 -4.27 -6.20
N VAL A 232 -3.72 -4.90 -5.20
CA VAL A 232 -2.43 -5.58 -5.26
C VAL A 232 -2.67 -7.08 -5.11
N ASN A 233 -1.89 -7.92 -5.78
CA ASN A 233 -1.82 -9.33 -5.47
C ASN A 233 -1.29 -9.51 -4.05
N ARG A 234 -1.96 -10.33 -3.24
CA ARG A 234 -1.77 -10.37 -1.79
C ARG A 234 -0.69 -11.32 -1.30
N ASP A 235 -0.19 -12.19 -2.14
CA ASP A 235 0.78 -13.20 -1.72
C ASP A 235 2.19 -12.61 -1.77
N THR A 236 2.61 -12.04 -0.66
CA THR A 236 4.00 -11.64 -0.44
C THR A 236 4.72 -12.83 0.16
N LYS A 237 5.55 -13.49 -0.61
CA LYS A 237 6.39 -14.59 -0.16
C LYS A 237 7.83 -14.24 -0.46
N GLY A 238 8.67 -14.43 0.50
CA GLY A 238 10.09 -14.19 0.37
C GLY A 238 10.91 -15.03 1.35
N SER A 239 12.20 -15.02 1.17
CA SER A 239 13.16 -15.73 2.00
C SER A 239 14.38 -14.84 2.23
N LEU A 240 14.83 -14.77 3.47
CA LEU A 240 16.03 -14.05 3.89
C LEU A 240 17.04 -15.04 4.46
N ASN A 241 18.31 -14.97 4.01
CA ASN A 241 19.38 -15.71 4.66
C ASN A 241 19.65 -15.09 6.03
N LEU A 242 19.61 -15.90 7.10
CA LEU A 242 19.80 -15.42 8.48
C LEU A 242 21.20 -14.93 8.75
N GLY A 243 22.22 -15.55 8.14
CA GLY A 243 23.62 -15.16 8.31
C GLY A 243 23.91 -13.76 7.77
N ASP A 244 23.17 -13.33 6.71
CA ASP A 244 23.32 -12.01 6.11
C ASP A 244 22.45 -10.94 6.80
N ALA A 245 21.38 -11.38 7.46
CA ALA A 245 20.36 -10.50 7.99
C ALA A 245 20.57 -10.13 9.47
N LEU A 246 21.29 -10.96 10.24
CA LEU A 246 21.33 -10.85 11.71
C LEU A 246 22.76 -10.85 12.27
N PRO A 247 23.03 -10.04 13.31
CA PRO A 247 24.25 -10.13 14.11
C PRO A 247 24.18 -11.37 15.04
N ILE A 248 24.67 -12.52 14.57
CA ILE A 248 24.50 -13.85 15.19
C ILE A 248 24.81 -13.87 16.68
N ALA A 249 25.98 -13.33 17.11
CA ALA A 249 26.37 -13.33 18.53
C ALA A 249 25.39 -12.59 19.46
N GLU A 250 24.74 -11.54 18.95
CA GLU A 250 23.71 -10.83 19.69
C GLU A 250 22.43 -11.66 19.81
N TRP A 251 22.09 -12.38 18.75
CA TRP A 251 20.90 -13.25 18.73
C TRP A 251 21.04 -14.46 19.64
N GLU A 252 22.20 -15.10 19.71
CA GLU A 252 22.46 -16.18 20.68
C GLU A 252 22.16 -15.75 22.12
N THR A 253 22.66 -14.53 22.48
CA THR A 253 22.41 -13.99 23.83
C THR A 253 20.92 -13.68 24.06
N ARG A 254 20.24 -13.14 23.08
CA ARG A 254 18.79 -12.82 23.17
C ARG A 254 17.94 -14.07 23.26
N ILE A 255 18.26 -15.13 22.50
CA ILE A 255 17.56 -16.41 22.54
C ILE A 255 17.74 -17.07 23.91
N ALA A 256 18.96 -17.11 24.42
CA ALA A 256 19.24 -17.67 25.74
C ALA A 256 18.45 -16.95 26.86
N THR A 257 18.46 -15.60 26.83
CA THR A 257 17.67 -14.78 27.77
C THR A 257 16.17 -15.04 27.60
N GLY A 258 15.69 -15.20 26.39
CA GLY A 258 14.29 -15.50 26.08
C GLY A 258 13.88 -16.90 26.64
N GLN A 259 14.72 -17.89 26.48
CA GLN A 259 14.49 -19.26 27.02
C GLN A 259 14.42 -19.24 28.54
N GLU A 260 15.32 -18.51 29.21
CA GLU A 260 15.30 -18.33 30.67
C GLU A 260 13.98 -17.71 31.14
N LYS A 261 13.58 -16.60 30.54
CA LYS A 261 12.32 -15.90 30.86
C LYS A 261 11.06 -16.73 30.60
N VAL A 262 11.04 -17.54 29.55
CA VAL A 262 9.94 -18.50 29.31
C VAL A 262 9.88 -19.54 30.40
N GLY A 263 11.04 -20.01 30.87
CA GLY A 263 11.14 -20.92 32.02
C GLY A 263 10.59 -20.28 33.30
N GLU A 264 10.99 -19.06 33.62
CA GLU A 264 10.50 -18.31 34.78
C GLU A 264 8.97 -18.10 34.73
N ALA A 265 8.44 -17.68 33.56
CA ALA A 265 7.01 -17.48 33.36
C ALA A 265 6.21 -18.80 33.47
N GLN A 266 6.80 -19.95 33.08
CA GLN A 266 6.20 -21.27 33.29
C GLN A 266 6.08 -21.58 34.77
N VAL A 267 7.15 -21.36 35.54
CA VAL A 267 7.15 -21.54 37.00
C VAL A 267 6.10 -20.65 37.67
N GLU A 268 6.00 -19.39 37.27
CA GLU A 268 4.98 -18.45 37.78
C GLU A 268 3.56 -18.95 37.51
N LEU A 269 3.29 -19.40 36.28
CA LEU A 269 1.98 -19.93 35.89
C LEU A 269 1.61 -21.17 36.72
N ASP A 270 2.55 -22.07 36.95
CA ASP A 270 2.33 -23.28 37.73
C ASP A 270 2.11 -22.96 39.23
N GLN A 271 2.92 -22.07 39.80
CA GLN A 271 2.75 -21.59 41.18
C GLN A 271 1.39 -20.88 41.38
N TRP A 272 1.01 -20.01 40.41
CA TRP A 272 -0.31 -19.39 40.46
C TRP A 272 -1.44 -20.42 40.46
N TRP A 273 -1.37 -21.44 39.60
CA TRP A 273 -2.38 -22.46 39.50
C TRP A 273 -2.45 -23.33 40.76
N GLU A 274 -1.29 -23.74 41.30
CA GLU A 274 -1.20 -24.54 42.52
C GLU A 274 -1.64 -23.76 43.76
N GLY A 275 -1.48 -22.44 43.78
CA GLY A 275 -1.94 -21.59 44.88
C GLY A 275 -3.44 -21.34 44.90
N LEU A 276 -4.18 -21.73 43.86
CA LEU A 276 -5.65 -21.62 43.83
C LEU A 276 -6.32 -22.72 44.61
N THR A 277 -7.42 -22.38 45.29
CA THR A 277 -8.27 -23.40 45.93
C THR A 277 -8.96 -24.30 44.90
N PRO A 278 -9.43 -25.51 45.24
CA PRO A 278 -10.11 -26.41 44.30
C PRO A 278 -11.36 -25.75 43.63
N VAL A 279 -12.02 -24.85 44.32
CA VAL A 279 -13.18 -24.11 43.79
C VAL A 279 -12.72 -23.10 42.72
N GLU A 280 -11.64 -22.38 42.95
CA GLU A 280 -11.05 -21.44 42.03
C GLU A 280 -10.46 -22.12 40.81
N GLN A 281 -9.81 -23.27 40.96
CA GLN A 281 -9.34 -24.11 39.87
C GLN A 281 -10.49 -24.68 39.03
N ALA A 282 -11.66 -24.92 39.62
CA ALA A 282 -12.87 -25.34 38.91
C ALA A 282 -13.53 -24.19 38.10
N ASN A 283 -13.18 -22.92 38.38
CA ASN A 283 -13.73 -21.77 37.71
C ASN A 283 -13.32 -21.75 36.20
N PRO A 284 -14.29 -21.67 35.28
CA PRO A 284 -13.99 -21.65 33.84
C PRO A 284 -13.04 -20.52 33.41
N VAL A 285 -13.12 -19.36 34.04
CA VAL A 285 -12.25 -18.21 33.71
C VAL A 285 -10.77 -18.56 34.03
N ASN A 286 -10.52 -19.14 35.20
CA ASN A 286 -9.15 -19.55 35.60
C ASN A 286 -8.61 -20.68 34.73
N LYS A 287 -9.46 -21.62 34.32
CA LYS A 287 -9.09 -22.68 33.36
C LYS A 287 -8.68 -22.11 32.02
N VAL A 288 -9.51 -21.22 31.43
CA VAL A 288 -9.24 -20.59 30.16
C VAL A 288 -7.94 -19.75 30.27
N LYS A 289 -7.76 -18.98 31.36
CA LYS A 289 -6.54 -18.19 31.60
C LYS A 289 -5.30 -19.12 31.60
N ARG A 290 -5.32 -20.23 32.32
CA ARG A 290 -4.23 -21.19 32.37
C ARG A 290 -3.94 -21.78 30.99
N GLU A 291 -4.97 -22.28 30.30
CA GLU A 291 -4.82 -22.93 29.00
C GLU A 291 -4.29 -21.97 27.93
N THR A 292 -4.77 -20.73 27.93
CA THR A 292 -4.31 -19.71 26.99
C THR A 292 -2.85 -19.32 27.25
N ASN A 293 -2.47 -19.07 28.51
CA ASN A 293 -1.09 -18.72 28.84
C ASN A 293 -0.14 -19.90 28.59
N GLN A 294 -0.53 -21.13 28.91
CA GLN A 294 0.25 -22.32 28.60
C GLN A 294 0.44 -22.49 27.09
N ALA A 295 -0.58 -22.27 26.28
CA ALA A 295 -0.47 -22.35 24.83
C ALA A 295 0.53 -21.33 24.28
N LYS A 296 0.50 -20.11 24.80
CA LYS A 296 1.42 -19.03 24.41
C LYS A 296 2.86 -19.31 24.83
N LEU A 297 3.09 -19.80 26.06
CA LEU A 297 4.42 -20.21 26.53
C LEU A 297 4.98 -21.35 25.69
N ASN A 298 4.16 -22.35 25.37
CA ASN A 298 4.55 -23.44 24.48
C ASN A 298 4.91 -22.95 23.07
N LEU A 299 4.18 -21.96 22.55
CA LEU A 299 4.48 -21.34 21.26
C LEU A 299 5.80 -20.57 21.33
N ALA A 300 6.00 -19.74 22.36
CA ALA A 300 7.24 -19.01 22.58
C ALA A 300 8.46 -19.92 22.67
N GLY A 301 8.36 -21.00 23.45
CA GLY A 301 9.42 -22.03 23.58
C GLY A 301 9.74 -22.69 22.24
N ARG A 302 8.74 -23.04 21.44
CA ARG A 302 8.97 -23.60 20.10
C ARG A 302 9.66 -22.61 19.17
N VAL A 303 9.23 -21.35 19.16
CA VAL A 303 9.83 -20.29 18.32
C VAL A 303 11.29 -20.05 18.73
N LEU A 304 11.57 -19.94 20.04
CA LEU A 304 12.94 -19.74 20.54
C LEU A 304 13.85 -20.94 20.24
N ASN A 305 13.37 -22.17 20.42
CA ASN A 305 14.15 -23.37 20.08
C ASN A 305 14.41 -23.48 18.57
N SER A 306 13.45 -23.08 17.74
CA SER A 306 13.64 -23.03 16.28
C SER A 306 14.64 -21.95 15.88
N ALA A 307 14.59 -20.80 16.54
CA ALA A 307 15.55 -19.71 16.33
C ALA A 307 16.98 -20.11 16.76
N ASP A 308 17.12 -20.80 17.87
CA ASP A 308 18.40 -21.34 18.37
C ASP A 308 19.05 -22.29 17.35
N ASN A 309 18.30 -23.28 16.88
CA ASN A 309 18.75 -24.18 15.83
C ASN A 309 19.09 -23.46 14.51
N ALA A 310 18.39 -22.41 14.19
CA ALA A 310 18.63 -21.63 12.96
C ALA A 310 19.88 -20.75 13.09
N VAL A 311 20.16 -20.20 14.29
CA VAL A 311 21.36 -19.42 14.59
C VAL A 311 22.59 -20.32 14.59
N ASP A 312 22.53 -21.50 15.20
CA ASP A 312 23.59 -22.50 15.17
C ASP A 312 23.98 -22.92 13.75
N ASN A 313 23.03 -22.85 12.81
CA ASN A 313 23.22 -23.17 11.38
C ASN A 313 23.08 -21.94 10.48
N ALA A 314 23.41 -20.76 10.96
CA ALA A 314 23.07 -19.47 10.31
C ALA A 314 23.53 -19.36 8.84
N GLY A 315 24.65 -19.96 8.49
CA GLY A 315 25.14 -19.96 7.09
C GLY A 315 24.23 -20.69 6.09
N ASN A 316 23.35 -21.59 6.57
CA ASN A 316 22.45 -22.41 5.75
C ASN A 316 20.97 -22.20 6.12
N SER A 317 20.68 -21.29 7.03
CA SER A 317 19.32 -21.06 7.54
C SER A 317 18.66 -19.88 6.85
N THR A 318 17.38 -20.03 6.53
CA THR A 318 16.54 -18.98 5.95
C THR A 318 15.37 -18.66 6.85
N LEU A 319 14.94 -17.40 6.83
CA LEU A 319 13.67 -16.94 7.37
C LEU A 319 12.72 -16.76 6.20
N ASP A 320 11.68 -17.58 6.15
CA ASP A 320 10.62 -17.52 5.14
C ASP A 320 9.41 -16.74 5.69
N TYR A 321 8.76 -15.93 4.86
CA TYR A 321 7.61 -15.09 5.24
C TYR A 321 6.56 -14.96 4.15
#